data_0d7eff95b9673b9839f0f10be178b256
#
_entry.id   0d7eff95b9673b9839f0f10be178b256
#
_cell.length_a   1.000
_cell.length_b   1.000
_cell.length_c   1.000
_cell.angle_alpha   90.00
_cell.angle_beta   90.00
_cell.angle_gamma   90.00
#
_symmetry.space_group_name_H-M   'P 1'
#
loop_
_entity.id
_entity.type
_entity.pdbx_description
1 polymer ?
#
loop_
_entity_poly.entity_id
_entity_poly.type
_entity_poly.pdbx_seq_one_letter_code
_entity_poly.pdbx_strand_id
1 'polypeptide(L)'
;MTAPLEPALSPLSNAQRYGPLLGAWLASYSSANTRTAYRRDALVLLEHFDARSLDLLTARRRDLDLFARTRQAAGDSPATVARRLAAASALYRYALTEEQTETNPAAHVRRPVVDPDHTTTAALTRREAEDLLEAAAKHSPRSLALVDLLLSTGVRISEALTAGRS
;
A
#
# COMPACT_ATOMS: atom_id res chain seq x y z
N MET A 1 39.69 37.88 4.53
CA MET A 1 38.29 38.15 4.92
C MET A 1 37.44 37.13 4.22
N THR A 2 37.27 35.96 4.90
CA THR A 2 36.63 34.76 4.33
C THR A 2 35.14 34.91 4.61
N ALA A 3 34.35 34.99 3.55
CA ALA A 3 32.89 34.99 3.64
C ALA A 3 32.40 33.68 4.29
N PRO A 4 31.42 33.70 5.21
CA PRO A 4 30.86 32.49 5.75
C PRO A 4 30.15 31.72 4.62
N LEU A 5 30.52 30.44 4.45
CA LEU A 5 29.73 29.49 3.64
C LEU A 5 28.32 29.44 4.24
N GLU A 6 27.32 29.92 3.50
CA GLU A 6 25.94 29.66 3.83
C GLU A 6 25.76 28.12 3.89
N PRO A 7 25.08 27.59 4.93
CA PRO A 7 24.77 26.16 4.93
C PRO A 7 23.89 25.85 3.73
N ALA A 8 24.43 25.05 2.81
CA ALA A 8 23.66 24.56 1.67
C ALA A 8 22.40 23.86 2.24
N LEU A 9 21.23 24.44 1.98
CA LEU A 9 19.95 23.84 2.36
C LEU A 9 19.92 22.42 1.79
N SER A 10 19.76 21.43 2.68
CA SER A 10 19.61 20.04 2.25
C SER A 10 18.50 19.96 1.20
N PRO A 11 18.70 19.24 0.10
CA PRO A 11 17.66 19.14 -0.93
C PRO A 11 16.37 18.59 -0.31
N LEU A 12 15.24 19.21 -0.64
CA LEU A 12 13.93 18.75 -0.19
C LEU A 12 13.73 17.29 -0.56
N SER A 13 13.21 16.47 0.37
CA SER A 13 12.83 15.10 0.06
C SER A 13 11.72 15.06 -1.00
N ASN A 14 11.59 13.95 -1.73
CA ASN A 14 10.50 13.77 -2.69
C ASN A 14 9.12 13.97 -2.03
N ALA A 15 8.95 13.52 -0.78
CA ALA A 15 7.72 13.71 -0.04
C ALA A 15 7.40 15.20 0.22
N GLN A 16 8.40 16.01 0.50
CA GLN A 16 8.24 17.46 0.68
C GLN A 16 7.99 18.16 -0.65
N ARG A 17 8.74 17.80 -1.70
CA ARG A 17 8.65 18.40 -3.03
C ARG A 17 7.32 18.10 -3.71
N TYR A 18 6.84 16.87 -3.64
CA TYR A 18 5.64 16.38 -4.33
C TYR A 18 4.43 16.20 -3.40
N GLY A 19 4.47 16.77 -2.20
CA GLY A 19 3.34 16.74 -1.25
C GLY A 19 2.00 17.17 -1.85
N PRO A 20 1.92 18.29 -2.57
CA PRO A 20 0.68 18.71 -3.24
C PRO A 20 0.17 17.71 -4.28
N LEU A 21 1.04 17.17 -5.14
CA LEU A 21 0.70 16.15 -6.14
C LEU A 21 0.17 14.87 -5.46
N LEU A 22 0.86 14.40 -4.42
CA LEU A 22 0.45 13.24 -3.66
C LEU A 22 -0.89 13.45 -2.95
N GLY A 23 -1.10 14.63 -2.39
CA GLY A 23 -2.35 15.01 -1.74
C GLY A 23 -3.53 14.99 -2.70
N ALA A 24 -3.38 15.61 -3.87
CA ALA A 24 -4.39 15.63 -4.92
C ALA A 24 -4.69 14.22 -5.47
N TRP A 25 -3.64 13.44 -5.75
CA TRP A 25 -3.80 12.05 -6.17
C TRP A 25 -4.57 11.21 -5.15
N LEU A 26 -4.22 11.29 -3.86
CA LEU A 26 -4.92 10.56 -2.81
C LEU A 26 -6.37 11.03 -2.65
N ALA A 27 -6.64 12.33 -2.78
CA ALA A 27 -7.98 12.89 -2.69
C ALA A 27 -8.90 12.42 -3.84
N SER A 28 -8.36 12.00 -5.00
CA SER A 28 -9.13 11.45 -6.10
C SER A 28 -9.82 10.11 -5.79
N TYR A 29 -9.43 9.43 -4.70
CA TYR A 29 -10.06 8.18 -4.26
C TYR A 29 -11.12 8.42 -3.20
N SER A 30 -12.33 7.90 -3.41
CA SER A 30 -13.44 8.00 -2.45
C SER A 30 -13.19 7.17 -1.17
N SER A 31 -12.60 5.98 -1.31
CA SER A 31 -12.35 5.06 -0.20
C SER A 31 -11.19 5.52 0.71
N ALA A 32 -11.46 5.73 2.00
CA ALA A 32 -10.44 6.05 3.00
C ALA A 32 -9.38 4.94 3.14
N ASN A 33 -9.79 3.68 3.04
CA ASN A 33 -8.87 2.54 3.10
C ASN A 33 -7.91 2.53 1.91
N THR A 34 -8.41 2.84 0.70
CA THR A 34 -7.58 2.97 -0.50
C THR A 34 -6.57 4.10 -0.35
N ARG A 35 -7.01 5.28 0.13
CA ARG A 35 -6.12 6.42 0.39
C ARG A 35 -5.00 6.05 1.37
N THR A 36 -5.34 5.37 2.46
CA THR A 36 -4.36 4.96 3.49
C THR A 36 -3.35 3.95 2.92
N ALA A 37 -3.83 2.96 2.17
CA ALA A 37 -2.95 1.96 1.55
C ALA A 37 -2.00 2.59 0.52
N TYR A 38 -2.53 3.42 -0.38
CA TYR A 38 -1.74 4.09 -1.41
C TYR A 38 -0.75 5.10 -0.84
N ARG A 39 -1.14 5.85 0.19
CA ARG A 39 -0.22 6.74 0.91
C ARG A 39 0.99 5.97 1.46
N ARG A 40 0.74 4.83 2.12
CA ARG A 40 1.82 3.99 2.66
C ARG A 40 2.76 3.50 1.57
N ASP A 41 2.21 3.02 0.46
CA ASP A 41 3.00 2.52 -0.65
C ASP A 41 3.80 3.61 -1.34
N ALA A 42 3.21 4.80 -1.53
CA ALA A 42 3.91 5.95 -2.09
C ALA A 42 5.07 6.40 -1.20
N LEU A 43 4.87 6.49 0.12
CA LEU A 43 5.94 6.87 1.04
C LEU A 43 7.13 5.92 0.96
N VAL A 44 6.90 4.61 0.89
CA VAL A 44 7.98 3.61 0.73
C VAL A 44 8.74 3.78 -0.59
N LEU A 45 8.05 4.17 -1.67
CA LEU A 45 8.69 4.48 -2.95
C LEU A 45 9.56 5.75 -2.84
N LEU A 46 9.01 6.81 -2.23
CA LEU A 46 9.72 8.09 -2.09
C LEU A 46 10.95 7.96 -1.20
N GLU A 47 10.87 7.25 -0.09
CA GLU A 47 12.01 6.93 0.77
C GLU A 47 13.11 6.17 0.00
N HIS A 48 12.72 5.21 -0.84
CA HIS A 48 13.67 4.50 -1.69
C HIS A 48 14.36 5.41 -2.69
N PHE A 49 13.64 6.38 -3.27
CA PHE A 49 14.20 7.35 -4.19
C PHE A 49 15.09 8.36 -3.47
N ASP A 50 14.65 8.89 -2.32
CA ASP A 50 15.44 9.84 -1.52
C ASP A 50 16.78 9.22 -1.10
N ALA A 51 16.79 7.95 -0.66
CA ALA A 51 18.01 7.23 -0.30
C ALA A 51 19.00 7.06 -1.47
N ARG A 52 18.57 7.35 -2.71
CA ARG A 52 19.40 7.24 -3.94
C ARG A 52 19.52 8.56 -4.69
N SER A 53 19.08 9.65 -4.09
CA SER A 53 19.04 10.97 -4.71
C SER A 53 18.32 10.96 -6.07
N LEU A 54 17.28 10.14 -6.19
CA LEU A 54 16.43 10.05 -7.37
C LEU A 54 15.22 10.98 -7.18
N ASP A 55 14.86 11.67 -8.23
CA ASP A 55 13.68 12.49 -8.27
C ASP A 55 12.49 11.69 -8.80
N LEU A 56 11.30 11.87 -8.19
CA LEU A 56 10.09 11.12 -8.53
C LEU A 56 9.72 11.25 -10.01
N LEU A 57 9.70 12.47 -10.54
CA LEU A 57 9.17 12.72 -11.89
C LEU A 57 10.19 12.42 -13.00
N THR A 58 11.48 12.33 -12.67
CA THR A 58 12.54 11.97 -13.64
C THR A 58 12.96 10.51 -13.57
N ALA A 59 12.38 9.74 -12.65
CA ALA A 59 12.66 8.32 -12.49
C ALA A 59 12.34 7.54 -13.78
N ARG A 60 13.13 6.52 -14.05
CA ARG A 60 13.00 5.65 -15.23
C ARG A 60 12.60 4.24 -14.82
N ARG A 61 12.16 3.45 -15.77
CA ARG A 61 11.80 2.05 -15.55
C ARG A 61 12.84 1.28 -14.73
N ARG A 62 14.13 1.45 -15.03
CA ARG A 62 15.23 0.77 -14.29
C ARG A 62 15.23 1.08 -12.79
N ASP A 63 14.78 2.27 -12.39
CA ASP A 63 14.74 2.71 -10.99
C ASP A 63 13.59 2.01 -10.26
N LEU A 64 12.47 1.78 -10.94
CA LEU A 64 11.34 0.99 -10.45
C LEU A 64 11.68 -0.53 -10.43
N ASP A 65 12.44 -1.04 -11.43
CA ASP A 65 12.95 -2.42 -11.40
C ASP A 65 13.88 -2.62 -10.18
N LEU A 66 14.75 -1.63 -9.88
CA LEU A 66 15.60 -1.65 -8.70
C LEU A 66 14.79 -1.57 -7.39
N PHE A 67 13.77 -0.69 -7.34
CA PHE A 67 12.85 -0.63 -6.22
C PHE A 67 12.22 -2.00 -5.93
N ALA A 68 11.68 -2.67 -6.95
CA ALA A 68 11.07 -3.99 -6.81
C ALA A 68 12.05 -5.01 -6.22
N ARG A 69 13.28 -5.09 -6.75
CA ARG A 69 14.33 -5.99 -6.26
C ARG A 69 14.73 -5.68 -4.82
N THR A 70 14.90 -4.40 -4.49
CA THR A 70 15.24 -3.97 -3.13
C THR A 70 14.15 -4.38 -2.14
N ARG A 71 12.87 -4.26 -2.53
CA ARG A 71 11.75 -4.66 -1.66
C ARG A 71 11.68 -6.17 -1.47
N GLN A 72 11.92 -6.95 -2.53
CA GLN A 72 12.03 -8.41 -2.42
C GLN A 72 13.17 -8.83 -1.49
N ALA A 73 14.34 -8.21 -1.65
CA ALA A 73 15.50 -8.48 -0.79
C ALA A 73 15.26 -8.08 0.68
N ALA A 74 14.39 -7.09 0.92
CA ALA A 74 13.96 -6.67 2.27
C ALA A 74 12.86 -7.57 2.87
N GLY A 75 12.45 -8.65 2.17
CA GLY A 75 11.48 -9.63 2.67
C GLY A 75 10.01 -9.33 2.34
N ASP A 76 9.73 -8.35 1.48
CA ASP A 76 8.34 -8.15 1.02
C ASP A 76 7.88 -9.36 0.19
N SER A 77 6.65 -9.82 0.45
CA SER A 77 6.04 -10.89 -0.35
C SER A 77 5.83 -10.44 -1.80
N PRO A 78 5.78 -11.39 -2.77
CA PRO A 78 5.48 -11.09 -4.18
C PRO A 78 4.21 -10.26 -4.35
N ALA A 79 3.16 -10.56 -3.59
CA ALA A 79 1.90 -9.81 -3.60
C ALA A 79 2.08 -8.36 -3.11
N THR A 80 2.89 -8.15 -2.05
CA THR A 80 3.20 -6.82 -1.53
C THR A 80 3.96 -5.99 -2.55
N VAL A 81 4.98 -6.56 -3.19
CA VAL A 81 5.76 -5.87 -4.24
C VAL A 81 4.87 -5.53 -5.44
N ALA A 82 4.05 -6.47 -5.91
CA ALA A 82 3.13 -6.23 -7.01
C ALA A 82 2.13 -5.11 -6.69
N ARG A 83 1.59 -5.06 -5.47
CA ARG A 83 0.68 -4.02 -4.99
C ARG A 83 1.38 -2.65 -4.95
N ARG A 84 2.61 -2.57 -4.45
CA ARG A 84 3.40 -1.32 -4.42
C ARG A 84 3.71 -0.80 -5.82
N LEU A 85 4.05 -1.68 -6.76
CA LEU A 85 4.24 -1.29 -8.16
C LEU A 85 2.92 -0.84 -8.81
N ALA A 86 1.78 -1.42 -8.42
CA ALA A 86 0.47 -0.95 -8.87
C ALA A 86 0.15 0.45 -8.35
N ALA A 87 0.47 0.74 -7.08
CA ALA A 87 0.32 2.06 -6.49
C ALA A 87 1.23 3.09 -7.19
N ALA A 88 2.50 2.74 -7.44
CA ALA A 88 3.43 3.58 -8.20
C ALA A 88 2.89 3.88 -9.60
N SER A 89 2.42 2.85 -10.32
CA SER A 89 1.83 3.03 -11.66
C SER A 89 0.58 3.92 -11.64
N ALA A 90 -0.23 3.85 -10.59
CA ALA A 90 -1.40 4.71 -10.42
C ALA A 90 -1.00 6.16 -10.14
N LEU A 91 0.02 6.40 -9.32
CA LEU A 91 0.57 7.74 -9.07
C LEU A 91 1.11 8.38 -10.36
N TYR A 92 1.95 7.64 -11.12
CA TYR A 92 2.48 8.17 -12.38
C TYR A 92 1.40 8.40 -13.44
N ARG A 93 0.35 7.59 -13.46
CA ARG A 93 -0.80 7.82 -14.34
C ARG A 93 -1.53 9.10 -13.98
N TYR A 94 -1.69 9.38 -12.69
CA TYR A 94 -2.24 10.64 -12.21
C TYR A 94 -1.32 11.81 -12.58
N ALA A 95 -0.01 11.69 -12.35
CA ALA A 95 0.97 12.71 -12.71
C ALA A 95 0.99 13.01 -14.22
N LEU A 96 0.76 11.99 -15.08
CA LEU A 96 0.57 12.18 -16.53
C LEU A 96 -0.68 13.01 -16.83
N THR A 97 -1.81 12.73 -16.17
CA THR A 97 -3.06 13.48 -16.35
C THR A 97 -2.91 14.95 -15.91
N GLU A 98 -2.08 15.19 -14.90
CA GLU A 98 -1.75 16.53 -14.39
C GLU A 98 -0.57 17.18 -15.15
N GLU A 99 -0.14 16.59 -16.27
CA GLU A 99 0.97 17.09 -17.11
C GLU A 99 2.30 17.32 -16.36
N GLN A 100 2.48 16.64 -15.22
CA GLN A 100 3.69 16.72 -14.40
C GLN A 100 4.82 15.83 -14.92
N THR A 101 4.52 14.85 -15.76
CA THR A 101 5.47 13.94 -16.40
C THR A 101 4.96 13.51 -17.76
N GLU A 102 5.87 13.12 -18.65
CA GLU A 102 5.52 12.63 -20.00
C GLU A 102 5.38 11.10 -20.05
N THR A 103 5.84 10.38 -19.04
CA THR A 103 5.90 8.91 -19.07
C THR A 103 5.48 8.29 -17.74
N ASN A 104 4.99 7.04 -17.81
CA ASN A 104 4.79 6.21 -16.63
C ASN A 104 5.89 5.13 -16.57
N PRO A 105 6.95 5.33 -15.80
CA PRO A 105 8.06 4.38 -15.71
C PRO A 105 7.65 3.03 -15.07
N ALA A 106 6.55 3.00 -14.31
CA ALA A 106 6.05 1.78 -13.68
C ALA A 106 5.16 0.92 -14.60
N ALA A 107 4.76 1.43 -15.77
CA ALA A 107 3.82 0.74 -16.67
C ALA A 107 4.37 -0.60 -17.18
N HIS A 108 5.66 -0.67 -17.47
CA HIS A 108 6.33 -1.83 -18.07
C HIS A 108 7.28 -2.56 -17.11
N VAL A 109 7.20 -2.28 -15.82
CA VAL A 109 7.95 -3.02 -14.80
C VAL A 109 7.36 -4.42 -14.65
N ARG A 110 8.23 -5.43 -14.72
CA ARG A 110 7.80 -6.81 -14.53
C ARG A 110 7.37 -7.03 -13.08
N ARG A 111 6.09 -7.32 -12.89
CA ARG A 111 5.55 -7.64 -11.56
C ARG A 111 5.90 -9.07 -11.19
N PRO A 112 6.22 -9.33 -9.91
CA PRO A 112 6.35 -10.70 -9.42
C PRO A 112 5.07 -11.50 -9.70
N VAL A 113 5.22 -12.75 -10.05
CA VAL A 113 4.08 -13.67 -10.20
C VAL A 113 3.53 -13.93 -8.79
N VAL A 114 2.26 -13.66 -8.62
CA VAL A 114 1.52 -14.00 -7.39
C VAL A 114 0.79 -15.30 -7.69
N ASP A 115 1.17 -16.37 -7.00
CA ASP A 115 0.45 -17.62 -7.08
C ASP A 115 -0.88 -17.49 -6.34
N PRO A 116 -2.02 -17.57 -7.03
CA PRO A 116 -3.34 -17.44 -6.39
C PRO A 116 -3.63 -18.57 -5.40
N ASP A 117 -2.99 -19.73 -5.57
CA ASP A 117 -3.18 -20.90 -4.71
C ASP A 117 -2.29 -20.87 -3.46
N HIS A 118 -1.25 -19.99 -3.45
CA HIS A 118 -0.41 -19.77 -2.28
C HIS A 118 -0.97 -18.64 -1.42
N THR A 119 -2.11 -18.89 -0.79
CA THR A 119 -2.56 -18.02 0.31
C THR A 119 -1.79 -18.36 1.58
N THR A 120 -1.10 -17.36 2.14
CA THR A 120 -0.47 -17.47 3.47
C THR A 120 -1.51 -17.39 4.60
N THR A 121 -2.77 -17.12 4.27
CA THR A 121 -3.86 -17.11 5.24
C THR A 121 -4.31 -18.55 5.46
N ALA A 122 -3.94 -19.11 6.60
CA ALA A 122 -4.43 -20.41 7.02
C ALA A 122 -5.96 -20.33 7.19
N ALA A 123 -6.69 -21.19 6.49
CA ALA A 123 -8.10 -21.39 6.78
C ALA A 123 -8.22 -22.14 8.11
N LEU A 124 -9.23 -21.76 8.91
CA LEU A 124 -9.54 -22.51 10.11
C LEU A 124 -9.98 -23.93 9.75
N THR A 125 -9.44 -24.92 10.44
CA THR A 125 -9.99 -26.28 10.42
C THR A 125 -11.37 -26.27 11.08
N ARG A 126 -12.16 -27.28 10.84
CA ARG A 126 -13.47 -27.43 11.48
C ARG A 126 -13.37 -27.38 13.01
N ARG A 127 -12.37 -28.05 13.58
CA ARG A 127 -12.13 -28.06 15.03
C ARG A 127 -11.77 -26.67 15.56
N GLU A 128 -10.89 -25.95 14.89
CA GLU A 128 -10.53 -24.58 15.29
C GLU A 128 -11.73 -23.62 15.20
N ALA A 129 -12.63 -23.82 14.23
CA ALA A 129 -13.87 -23.05 14.13
C ALA A 129 -14.83 -23.36 15.29
N GLU A 130 -14.96 -24.65 15.68
CA GLU A 130 -15.74 -25.06 16.82
C GLU A 130 -15.17 -24.53 18.15
N ASP A 131 -13.84 -24.58 18.34
CA ASP A 131 -13.14 -24.02 19.49
C ASP A 131 -13.32 -22.50 19.58
N LEU A 132 -13.30 -21.80 18.44
CA LEU A 132 -13.53 -20.35 18.35
C LEU A 132 -14.97 -19.98 18.76
N LEU A 133 -15.97 -20.75 18.31
CA LEU A 133 -17.38 -20.56 18.71
C LEU A 133 -17.56 -20.74 20.21
N GLU A 134 -16.96 -21.79 20.78
CA GLU A 134 -17.02 -22.06 22.22
C GLU A 134 -16.36 -20.92 23.03
N ALA A 135 -15.20 -20.43 22.58
CA ALA A 135 -14.53 -19.29 23.21
C ALA A 135 -15.37 -18.01 23.12
N ALA A 136 -16.00 -17.77 21.97
CA ALA A 136 -16.88 -16.62 21.76
C ALA A 136 -18.13 -16.68 22.66
N ALA A 137 -18.71 -17.88 22.84
CA ALA A 137 -19.85 -18.10 23.74
C ALA A 137 -19.52 -17.77 25.19
N LYS A 138 -18.32 -18.17 25.65
CA LYS A 138 -17.81 -17.84 26.99
C LYS A 138 -17.55 -16.34 27.18
N HIS A 139 -17.21 -15.64 26.11
CA HIS A 139 -16.91 -14.20 26.17
C HIS A 139 -18.18 -13.33 26.28
N SER A 140 -19.12 -13.47 25.34
CA SER A 140 -20.42 -12.78 25.37
C SER A 140 -21.38 -13.31 24.28
N PRO A 141 -22.70 -13.18 24.46
CA PRO A 141 -23.68 -13.50 23.42
C PRO A 141 -23.44 -12.72 22.10
N ARG A 142 -22.99 -11.46 22.21
CA ARG A 142 -22.66 -10.62 21.04
C ARG A 142 -21.45 -11.19 20.27
N SER A 143 -20.44 -11.65 20.98
CA SER A 143 -19.25 -12.25 20.35
C SER A 143 -19.61 -13.54 19.65
N LEU A 144 -20.43 -14.40 20.28
CA LEU A 144 -20.93 -15.61 19.66
C LEU A 144 -21.70 -15.32 18.38
N ALA A 145 -22.67 -14.41 18.42
CA ALA A 145 -23.45 -14.03 17.23
C ALA A 145 -22.60 -13.49 16.09
N LEU A 146 -21.59 -12.69 16.42
CA LEU A 146 -20.66 -12.14 15.40
C LEU A 146 -19.80 -13.26 14.77
N VAL A 147 -19.21 -14.11 15.58
CA VAL A 147 -18.34 -15.21 15.10
C VAL A 147 -19.16 -16.21 14.28
N ASP A 148 -20.35 -16.57 14.75
CA ASP A 148 -21.26 -17.49 14.03
C ASP A 148 -21.68 -16.89 12.67
N LEU A 149 -22.02 -15.61 12.64
CA LEU A 149 -22.34 -14.90 11.39
C LEU A 149 -21.16 -14.92 10.40
N LEU A 150 -19.94 -14.65 10.89
CA LEU A 150 -18.74 -14.63 10.03
C LEU A 150 -18.42 -16.03 9.49
N LEU A 151 -18.52 -17.06 10.32
CA LEU A 151 -18.22 -18.43 9.92
C LEU A 151 -19.27 -19.02 8.97
N SER A 152 -20.55 -18.72 9.21
CA SER A 152 -21.64 -19.29 8.41
C SER A 152 -21.83 -18.60 7.06
N THR A 153 -21.55 -17.28 6.98
CA THR A 153 -21.83 -16.48 5.76
C THR A 153 -20.57 -16.06 4.98
N GLY A 154 -19.40 -16.10 5.61
CA GLY A 154 -18.16 -15.58 5.00
C GLY A 154 -18.17 -14.06 4.76
N VAL A 155 -19.12 -13.31 5.34
CA VAL A 155 -19.22 -11.86 5.22
C VAL A 155 -17.99 -11.20 5.88
N ARG A 156 -17.53 -10.07 5.33
CA ARG A 156 -16.40 -9.36 5.93
C ARG A 156 -16.81 -8.72 7.26
N ILE A 157 -15.91 -8.74 8.24
CA ILE A 157 -16.18 -8.15 9.57
C ILE A 157 -16.65 -6.69 9.49
N SER A 158 -16.11 -5.90 8.56
CA SER A 158 -16.56 -4.52 8.34
C SER A 158 -18.01 -4.43 7.85
N GLU A 159 -18.45 -5.37 7.02
CA GLU A 159 -19.83 -5.46 6.52
C GLU A 159 -20.77 -5.89 7.63
N ALA A 160 -20.37 -6.91 8.41
CA ALA A 160 -21.13 -7.36 9.56
C ALA A 160 -21.34 -6.25 10.62
N LEU A 161 -20.30 -5.44 10.87
CA LEU A 161 -20.37 -4.35 11.86
C LEU A 161 -21.13 -3.12 11.38
N THR A 162 -21.36 -2.96 10.08
CA THR A 162 -22.10 -1.82 9.50
C THR A 162 -23.56 -2.16 9.18
N ALA A 163 -23.92 -3.43 9.08
CA ALA A 163 -25.28 -3.89 8.74
C ALA A 163 -26.41 -3.42 9.71
N GLY A 164 -26.07 -2.95 10.92
CA GLY A 164 -27.04 -2.43 11.90
C GLY A 164 -27.12 -0.90 11.99
N ARG A 165 -26.55 -0.16 11.04
CA ARG A 165 -26.46 1.32 11.07
C ARG A 165 -27.30 2.00 9.97
N SER A 166 -28.28 1.32 9.42
CA SER A 166 -29.24 1.88 8.46
C SER A 166 -30.49 2.37 9.19
#